data_3a7d3c2a6445a2bc83597c2ed8d7d243
#
_entry.id   3a7d3c2a6445a2bc83597c2ed8d7d243
#
_cell.length_a   1.000
_cell.length_b   1.000
_cell.length_c   1.000
_cell.angle_alpha   90.00
_cell.angle_beta   90.00
_cell.angle_gamma   90.00
#
_symmetry.space_group_name_H-M   'P 1'
#
loop_
_entity.id
_entity.type
_entity.pdbx_description
1 polymer ?
#
loop_
_entity_poly.entity_id
_entity_poly.type
_entity_poly.pdbx_seq_one_letter_code
_entity_poly.pdbx_strand_id
1 'polypeptide(L)'
;RSLMGSEMCIRDRVVGGMVWMKMTHITKRTIVDLSGLGLDAIEEKEGEFSIGCMCSLRQLETHEGLNRYFDGIFRECTRNIVGLQMRNCATVGGSIFARFGFSDILTCLLALDAYVELYHEGTILLSEFAARPVRRDQKDILVRIIIKKDGRKAAYTSQRNSRTDFPVIACCVSNLGNKWFVSVG
;
A
#
# COMPACT_ATOMS: atom_id res chain seq x y z
N ARG A 1 -3.16 -3.35 28.72
CA ARG A 1 -4.13 -2.20 28.66
C ARG A 1 -4.33 -1.89 27.19
N SER A 2 -5.55 -2.08 26.70
CA SER A 2 -5.92 -1.76 25.32
C SER A 2 -5.72 -0.26 25.08
N LEU A 3 -4.83 0.09 24.14
CA LEU A 3 -4.64 1.45 23.62
C LEU A 3 -5.82 1.92 22.74
N MET A 4 -6.92 1.22 22.79
CA MET A 4 -8.07 1.29 21.88
C MET A 4 -9.27 2.03 22.46
N GLY A 5 -9.09 2.68 23.58
CA GLY A 5 -10.08 3.62 24.11
C GLY A 5 -9.85 5.04 23.58
N SER A 6 -10.75 5.96 23.89
CA SER A 6 -10.82 7.38 23.54
C SER A 6 -9.53 8.22 23.71
N GLU A 7 -8.40 7.61 23.99
CA GLU A 7 -7.14 8.25 24.37
C GLU A 7 -6.12 8.45 23.25
N MET A 8 -6.41 7.99 22.01
CA MET A 8 -5.51 8.26 20.89
C MET A 8 -5.59 9.75 20.51
N CYS A 9 -4.66 10.50 21.05
CA CYS A 9 -4.58 11.95 20.87
C CYS A 9 -4.25 12.31 19.41
N ILE A 10 -4.68 13.49 18.95
CA ILE A 10 -4.33 14.05 17.62
C ILE A 10 -2.81 14.05 17.37
N ARG A 11 -2.01 14.04 18.44
CA ARG A 11 -0.55 14.02 18.40
C ARG A 11 0.07 12.62 18.33
N ASP A 12 -0.73 11.56 18.48
CA ASP A 12 -0.23 10.20 18.39
C ASP A 12 -0.23 9.72 16.93
N ARG A 13 0.72 8.87 16.58
CA ARG A 13 0.86 8.34 15.21
C ARG A 13 1.21 6.87 15.23
N VAL A 14 0.45 6.11 14.46
CA VAL A 14 0.85 4.77 14.04
C VAL A 14 1.85 4.92 12.90
N VAL A 15 2.94 4.16 12.95
CA VAL A 15 4.03 4.25 11.99
C VAL A 15 4.37 2.89 11.39
N GLY A 16 4.76 2.93 10.12
CA GLY A 16 5.47 1.86 9.43
C GLY A 16 6.96 2.20 9.30
N GLY A 17 7.50 2.18 8.10
CA GLY A 17 8.92 2.46 7.85
C GLY A 17 9.40 3.90 8.10
N MET A 18 8.53 4.79 8.51
CA MET A 18 8.78 6.21 8.88
C MET A 18 9.43 7.09 7.80
N VAL A 19 9.59 6.61 6.57
CA VAL A 19 10.33 7.29 5.50
C VAL A 19 9.76 8.69 5.23
N TRP A 20 8.43 8.79 5.09
CA TRP A 20 7.77 10.07 4.87
C TRP A 20 7.76 10.97 6.11
N MET A 21 7.59 10.37 7.29
CA MET A 21 7.56 11.11 8.55
C MET A 21 8.87 11.82 8.87
N LYS A 22 10.02 11.23 8.50
CA LYS A 22 11.34 11.84 8.71
C LYS A 22 11.52 13.16 7.97
N MET A 23 10.73 13.40 6.93
CA MET A 23 10.77 14.65 6.16
C MET A 23 9.84 15.73 6.74
N THR A 24 9.11 15.43 7.81
CA THR A 24 8.19 16.39 8.44
C THR A 24 8.77 16.93 9.74
N HIS A 25 8.56 18.21 10.02
CA HIS A 25 8.97 18.86 11.27
C HIS A 25 7.91 18.78 12.39
N ILE A 26 6.95 17.86 12.28
CA ILE A 26 5.84 17.77 13.21
C ILE A 26 6.24 16.97 14.45
N THR A 27 6.22 17.59 15.61
CA THR A 27 6.42 16.90 16.89
C THR A 27 5.23 15.99 17.20
N LYS A 28 5.51 14.74 17.53
CA LYS A 28 4.52 13.74 17.97
C LYS A 28 4.71 13.44 19.45
N ARG A 29 3.61 13.24 20.15
CA ARG A 29 3.62 12.86 21.57
C ARG A 29 3.94 11.38 21.73
N THR A 30 3.28 10.56 20.94
CA THR A 30 3.41 9.10 20.99
C THR A 30 3.57 8.55 19.58
N ILE A 31 4.47 7.61 19.41
CA ILE A 31 4.67 6.84 18.18
C ILE A 31 4.37 5.38 18.51
N VAL A 32 3.44 4.80 17.77
CA VAL A 32 3.08 3.38 17.88
C VAL A 32 3.66 2.64 16.68
N ASP A 33 4.66 1.83 16.94
CA ASP A 33 5.31 1.00 15.93
C ASP A 33 4.59 -0.36 15.81
N LEU A 34 4.27 -0.77 14.61
CA LEU A 34 3.60 -2.05 14.32
C LEU A 34 4.59 -3.18 14.01
N SER A 35 5.89 -2.95 13.99
CA SER A 35 6.90 -3.93 13.54
C SER A 35 6.92 -5.23 14.35
N GLY A 36 6.48 -5.20 15.61
CA GLY A 36 6.41 -6.37 16.48
C GLY A 36 5.16 -7.26 16.33
N LEU A 37 4.26 -6.95 15.39
CA LEU A 37 2.96 -7.62 15.28
C LEU A 37 2.90 -8.71 14.20
N GLY A 38 4.01 -9.03 13.53
CA GLY A 38 4.05 -10.06 12.49
C GLY A 38 3.25 -9.67 11.22
N LEU A 39 3.15 -8.37 10.93
CA LEU A 39 2.42 -7.84 9.78
C LEU A 39 3.34 -7.58 8.57
N ASP A 40 4.49 -8.22 8.49
CA ASP A 40 5.55 -8.03 7.49
C ASP A 40 5.72 -9.23 6.54
N ALA A 41 4.71 -10.11 6.47
CA ALA A 41 4.70 -11.28 5.59
C ALA A 41 3.76 -11.10 4.40
N ILE A 42 4.15 -11.68 3.26
CA ILE A 42 3.29 -11.88 2.09
C ILE A 42 2.91 -13.36 2.06
N GLU A 43 1.64 -13.64 2.27
CA GLU A 43 1.10 -15.00 2.25
C GLU A 43 0.42 -15.27 0.91
N GLU A 44 0.83 -16.35 0.25
CA GLU A 44 0.17 -16.84 -0.94
C GLU A 44 -0.79 -17.98 -0.55
N LYS A 45 -2.09 -17.75 -0.75
CA LYS A 45 -3.16 -18.72 -0.54
C LYS A 45 -3.69 -19.22 -1.89
N GLU A 46 -4.55 -20.24 -1.88
CA GLU A 46 -5.12 -20.80 -3.10
C GLU A 46 -5.84 -19.77 -3.96
N GLY A 47 -6.67 -18.91 -3.35
CA GLY A 47 -7.50 -17.92 -4.06
C GLY A 47 -7.04 -16.48 -3.94
N GLU A 48 -5.97 -16.18 -3.19
CA GLU A 48 -5.58 -14.80 -2.92
C GLU A 48 -4.13 -14.66 -2.46
N PHE A 49 -3.60 -13.44 -2.59
CA PHE A 49 -2.42 -12.99 -1.87
C PHE A 49 -2.85 -12.08 -0.72
N SER A 50 -2.28 -12.30 0.47
CA SER A 50 -2.46 -11.48 1.65
C SER A 50 -1.14 -10.81 2.00
N ILE A 51 -1.09 -9.49 1.91
CA ILE A 51 0.12 -8.68 2.08
C ILE A 51 -0.02 -7.88 3.37
N GLY A 52 0.79 -8.19 4.36
CA GLY A 52 0.80 -7.44 5.62
C GLY A 52 1.18 -5.97 5.42
N CYS A 53 0.60 -5.08 6.19
CA CYS A 53 0.82 -3.64 6.04
C CYS A 53 2.27 -3.21 6.28
N MET A 54 3.03 -4.00 7.05
CA MET A 54 4.44 -3.75 7.35
C MET A 54 5.41 -4.36 6.33
N CYS A 55 4.91 -5.09 5.32
CA CYS A 55 5.75 -5.53 4.20
C CYS A 55 6.43 -4.33 3.55
N SER A 56 7.74 -4.45 3.33
CA SER A 56 8.50 -3.42 2.63
C SER A 56 8.17 -3.40 1.13
N LEU A 57 8.36 -2.26 0.48
CA LEU A 57 8.23 -2.18 -0.97
C LEU A 57 9.23 -3.11 -1.69
N ARG A 58 10.37 -3.39 -1.05
CA ARG A 58 11.35 -4.33 -1.59
C ARG A 58 10.84 -5.77 -1.56
N GLN A 59 10.18 -6.20 -0.49
CA GLN A 59 9.54 -7.51 -0.45
C GLN A 59 8.49 -7.64 -1.56
N LEU A 60 7.67 -6.61 -1.77
CA LEU A 60 6.69 -6.58 -2.86
C LEU A 60 7.37 -6.69 -4.24
N GLU A 61 8.45 -5.91 -4.46
CA GLU A 61 9.25 -5.90 -5.70
C GLU A 61 9.82 -7.26 -6.04
N THR A 62 10.26 -8.02 -5.04
CA THR A 62 11.02 -9.27 -5.24
C THR A 62 10.21 -10.55 -5.02
N HIS A 63 8.96 -10.45 -4.56
CA HIS A 63 8.16 -11.63 -4.28
C HIS A 63 7.85 -12.42 -5.57
N GLU A 64 8.37 -13.64 -5.67
CA GLU A 64 8.27 -14.45 -6.89
C GLU A 64 6.84 -14.81 -7.26
N GLY A 65 6.03 -15.24 -6.28
CA GLY A 65 4.63 -15.63 -6.50
C GLY A 65 3.79 -14.49 -7.06
N LEU A 66 3.87 -13.30 -6.46
CA LEU A 66 3.18 -12.10 -6.95
C LEU A 66 3.60 -11.72 -8.37
N ASN A 67 4.92 -11.67 -8.61
CA ASN A 67 5.42 -11.26 -9.92
C ASN A 67 5.15 -12.30 -11.02
N ARG A 68 5.12 -13.60 -10.67
CA ARG A 68 4.73 -14.65 -11.60
C ARG A 68 3.25 -14.58 -11.95
N TYR A 69 2.40 -14.35 -10.94
CA TYR A 69 0.96 -14.36 -11.15
C TYR A 69 0.46 -13.13 -11.91
N PHE A 70 1.03 -11.95 -11.63
CA PHE A 70 0.62 -10.67 -12.22
C PHE A 70 1.61 -10.13 -13.26
N ASP A 71 2.32 -10.98 -13.98
CA ASP A 71 3.21 -10.64 -15.09
C ASP A 71 4.27 -9.56 -14.75
N GLY A 72 4.75 -9.52 -13.49
CA GLY A 72 5.82 -8.62 -13.04
C GLY A 72 5.40 -7.19 -12.70
N ILE A 73 4.11 -6.89 -12.66
CA ILE A 73 3.60 -5.52 -12.42
C ILE A 73 4.08 -4.93 -11.09
N PHE A 74 4.28 -5.75 -10.04
CA PHE A 74 4.79 -5.27 -8.76
C PHE A 74 6.26 -4.85 -8.83
N ARG A 75 7.05 -5.51 -9.64
CA ARG A 75 8.43 -5.08 -9.95
C ARG A 75 8.41 -3.78 -10.74
N GLU A 76 7.54 -3.67 -11.75
CA GLU A 76 7.45 -2.48 -12.58
C GLU A 76 7.02 -1.24 -11.79
N CYS A 77 6.00 -1.34 -10.95
CA CYS A 77 5.50 -0.19 -10.19
C CYS A 77 6.43 0.22 -9.02
N THR A 78 7.33 -0.67 -8.55
CA THR A 78 8.22 -0.37 -7.42
C THR A 78 9.62 0.06 -7.84
N ARG A 79 10.19 -0.50 -8.91
CA ARG A 79 11.63 -0.38 -9.25
C ARG A 79 12.17 1.04 -9.35
N ASN A 80 11.31 2.01 -9.68
CA ASN A 80 11.67 3.41 -9.83
C ASN A 80 11.35 4.26 -8.58
N ILE A 81 10.81 3.67 -7.52
CA ILE A 81 10.56 4.39 -6.27
C ILE A 81 11.89 4.63 -5.58
N VAL A 82 12.43 5.82 -5.80
CA VAL A 82 13.70 6.32 -5.25
C VAL A 82 14.84 5.28 -5.37
N GLY A 83 15.34 4.76 -4.27
CA GLY A 83 16.46 3.84 -4.21
C GLY A 83 16.15 2.59 -3.38
N LEU A 84 17.05 1.61 -3.47
CA LEU A 84 16.91 0.33 -2.77
C LEU A 84 16.75 0.49 -1.27
N GLN A 85 17.54 1.38 -0.65
CA GLN A 85 17.50 1.62 0.80
C GLN A 85 16.12 2.14 1.24
N MET A 86 15.54 3.06 0.44
CA MET A 86 14.20 3.56 0.74
C MET A 86 13.15 2.45 0.60
N ARG A 87 13.22 1.63 -0.45
CA ARG A 87 12.27 0.52 -0.64
C ARG A 87 12.38 -0.57 0.42
N ASN A 88 13.55 -0.74 1.04
CA ASN A 88 13.72 -1.64 2.18
C ASN A 88 13.03 -1.11 3.45
N CYS A 89 12.86 0.19 3.59
CA CYS A 89 12.25 0.83 4.76
C CYS A 89 10.78 1.19 4.55
N ALA A 90 10.42 1.68 3.36
CA ALA A 90 9.04 2.07 3.05
C ALA A 90 8.12 0.85 3.03
N THR A 91 6.96 0.97 3.68
CA THR A 91 6.00 -0.12 3.80
C THR A 91 4.84 0.02 2.83
N VAL A 92 4.25 -1.10 2.45
CA VAL A 92 3.06 -1.15 1.60
C VAL A 92 1.90 -0.42 2.27
N GLY A 93 1.66 -0.69 3.55
CA GLY A 93 0.62 -0.02 4.32
C GLY A 93 0.80 1.50 4.36
N GLY A 94 2.03 1.99 4.57
CA GLY A 94 2.32 3.43 4.55
C GLY A 94 2.03 4.08 3.21
N SER A 95 2.34 3.39 2.10
CA SER A 95 2.09 3.87 0.74
C SER A 95 0.60 3.95 0.41
N ILE A 96 -0.24 3.10 1.02
CA ILE A 96 -1.68 3.04 0.77
C ILE A 96 -2.45 3.95 1.72
N PHE A 97 -2.12 3.90 3.01
CA PHE A 97 -2.85 4.64 4.03
C PHE A 97 -2.78 6.16 3.81
N ALA A 98 -1.68 6.65 3.28
CA ALA A 98 -1.48 8.07 2.96
C ALA A 98 -2.38 8.56 1.80
N ARG A 99 -2.88 7.67 0.94
CA ARG A 99 -3.79 7.95 -0.19
C ARG A 99 -3.27 9.05 -1.13
N PHE A 100 -1.96 9.11 -1.31
CA PHE A 100 -1.38 10.07 -2.26
C PHE A 100 -1.67 9.66 -3.70
N GLY A 101 -2.15 10.60 -4.52
CA GLY A 101 -2.42 10.36 -5.95
C GLY A 101 -1.19 9.89 -6.72
N PHE A 102 -0.01 10.35 -6.35
CA PHE A 102 1.26 9.96 -6.96
C PHE A 102 1.81 8.60 -6.46
N SER A 103 1.04 7.82 -5.69
CA SER A 103 1.50 6.53 -5.18
C SER A 103 1.41 5.45 -6.26
N ASP A 104 2.57 5.02 -6.77
CA ASP A 104 2.69 3.92 -7.73
C ASP A 104 1.99 2.65 -7.23
N ILE A 105 2.13 2.36 -5.94
CA ILE A 105 1.56 1.16 -5.30
C ILE A 105 0.04 1.26 -5.22
N LEU A 106 -0.48 2.41 -4.80
CA LEU A 106 -1.93 2.61 -4.71
C LEU A 106 -2.57 2.50 -6.09
N THR A 107 -1.99 3.15 -7.10
CA THR A 107 -2.45 3.09 -8.49
C THR A 107 -2.48 1.65 -9.00
N CYS A 108 -1.42 0.87 -8.73
CA CYS A 108 -1.34 -0.53 -9.12
C CYS A 108 -2.45 -1.37 -8.44
N LEU A 109 -2.59 -1.26 -7.13
CA LEU A 109 -3.54 -2.05 -6.36
C LEU A 109 -5.01 -1.69 -6.63
N LEU A 110 -5.29 -0.43 -6.95
CA LEU A 110 -6.64 -0.01 -7.38
C LEU A 110 -7.05 -0.69 -8.69
N ALA A 111 -6.15 -0.76 -9.67
CA ALA A 111 -6.44 -1.46 -10.92
C ALA A 111 -6.60 -2.98 -10.73
N LEU A 112 -5.98 -3.54 -9.70
CA LEU A 112 -6.15 -4.95 -9.32
C LEU A 112 -7.43 -5.22 -8.52
N ASP A 113 -8.29 -4.22 -8.31
CA ASP A 113 -9.52 -4.34 -7.51
C ASP A 113 -9.27 -4.96 -6.13
N ALA A 114 -8.17 -4.54 -5.49
CA ALA A 114 -7.72 -5.07 -4.22
C ALA A 114 -8.63 -4.67 -3.07
N TYR A 115 -8.51 -5.39 -1.97
CA TYR A 115 -9.19 -5.10 -0.71
C TYR A 115 -8.19 -4.67 0.35
N VAL A 116 -8.66 -3.95 1.35
CA VAL A 116 -7.92 -3.64 2.57
C VAL A 116 -8.67 -4.20 3.77
N GLU A 117 -7.93 -4.80 4.68
CA GLU A 117 -8.44 -5.21 5.98
C GLU A 117 -8.05 -4.16 7.01
N LEU A 118 -9.04 -3.56 7.62
CA LEU A 118 -8.92 -2.60 8.70
C LEU A 118 -9.22 -3.31 10.02
N TYR A 119 -8.57 -2.90 11.09
CA TYR A 119 -8.67 -3.60 12.37
C TYR A 119 -10.09 -3.55 12.97
N HIS A 120 -10.76 -2.40 12.90
CA HIS A 120 -12.13 -2.24 13.43
C HIS A 120 -13.21 -2.50 12.37
N GLU A 121 -13.02 -1.98 11.18
CA GLU A 121 -14.05 -2.00 10.15
C GLU A 121 -14.10 -3.31 9.37
N GLY A 122 -13.00 -4.10 9.41
CA GLY A 122 -12.89 -5.33 8.64
C GLY A 122 -12.44 -5.10 7.20
N THR A 123 -12.88 -5.96 6.30
CA THR A 123 -12.43 -5.96 4.89
C THR A 123 -13.35 -5.14 4.01
N ILE A 124 -12.79 -4.15 3.32
CA ILE A 124 -13.48 -3.28 2.37
C ILE A 124 -12.69 -3.17 1.06
N LEU A 125 -13.34 -2.71 -0.01
CA LEU A 125 -12.66 -2.41 -1.28
C LEU A 125 -11.62 -1.30 -1.09
N LEU A 126 -10.45 -1.48 -1.70
CA LEU A 126 -9.41 -0.44 -1.69
C LEU A 126 -9.89 0.85 -2.36
N SER A 127 -10.70 0.76 -3.41
CA SER A 127 -11.28 1.93 -4.08
C SER A 127 -12.20 2.72 -3.15
N GLU A 128 -13.01 2.04 -2.35
CA GLU A 128 -13.83 2.68 -1.32
C GLU A 128 -12.97 3.35 -0.25
N PHE A 129 -11.96 2.64 0.25
CA PHE A 129 -11.01 3.20 1.21
C PHE A 129 -10.28 4.43 0.66
N ALA A 130 -9.82 4.39 -0.59
CA ALA A 130 -9.07 5.47 -1.21
C ALA A 130 -9.93 6.72 -1.47
N ALA A 131 -11.23 6.54 -1.77
CA ALA A 131 -12.15 7.63 -2.01
C ALA A 131 -12.55 8.40 -0.74
N ARG A 132 -12.34 7.82 0.44
CA ARG A 132 -12.68 8.48 1.71
C ARG A 132 -11.76 9.66 1.99
N PRO A 133 -12.29 10.78 2.50
CA PRO A 133 -11.45 11.89 2.91
C PRO A 133 -10.50 11.46 4.04
N VAL A 134 -9.26 11.94 3.99
CA VAL A 134 -8.29 11.69 5.08
C VAL A 134 -8.69 12.54 6.29
N ARG A 135 -9.36 11.94 7.24
CA ARG A 135 -9.80 12.60 8.48
C ARG A 135 -8.83 12.29 9.62
N ARG A 136 -8.56 13.29 10.46
CA ARG A 136 -7.68 13.13 11.63
C ARG A 136 -8.32 12.33 12.77
N ASP A 137 -9.63 12.20 12.75
CA ASP A 137 -10.46 11.47 13.73
C ASP A 137 -10.72 10.02 13.32
N GLN A 138 -10.46 9.65 12.08
CA GLN A 138 -10.51 8.25 11.63
C GLN A 138 -9.29 7.49 12.17
N LYS A 139 -9.54 6.67 13.18
CA LYS A 139 -8.51 5.96 13.92
C LYS A 139 -8.66 4.46 13.76
N ASP A 140 -8.51 4.01 12.52
CA ASP A 140 -8.39 2.59 12.23
C ASP A 140 -6.96 2.24 11.81
N ILE A 141 -6.61 0.97 11.91
CA ILE A 141 -5.29 0.46 11.55
C ILE A 141 -5.46 -0.43 10.33
N LEU A 142 -4.72 -0.12 9.28
CA LEU A 142 -4.59 -1.01 8.13
C LEU A 142 -3.76 -2.22 8.56
N VAL A 143 -4.35 -3.41 8.47
CA VAL A 143 -3.72 -4.67 8.86
C VAL A 143 -3.05 -5.32 7.67
N ARG A 144 -3.79 -5.48 6.56
CA ARG A 144 -3.28 -6.12 5.35
C ARG A 144 -4.01 -5.67 4.09
N ILE A 145 -3.41 -5.98 2.96
CA ILE A 145 -4.00 -5.82 1.63
C ILE A 145 -4.24 -7.21 1.06
N ILE A 146 -5.40 -7.42 0.44
CA ILE A 146 -5.81 -8.69 -0.14
C ILE A 146 -6.01 -8.51 -1.64
N ILE A 147 -5.39 -9.38 -2.45
CA ILE A 147 -5.53 -9.37 -3.91
C ILE A 147 -6.01 -10.75 -4.34
N LYS A 148 -7.11 -10.81 -5.06
CA LYS A 148 -7.68 -12.08 -5.54
C LYS A 148 -6.87 -12.65 -6.70
N LYS A 149 -6.73 -13.97 -6.71
CA LYS A 149 -6.18 -14.76 -7.83
C LYS A 149 -7.29 -15.11 -8.81
N ASP A 150 -7.80 -14.12 -9.53
CA ASP A 150 -8.95 -14.25 -10.43
C ASP A 150 -8.56 -14.40 -11.91
N GLY A 151 -7.26 -14.52 -12.19
CA GLY A 151 -6.74 -14.71 -13.56
C GLY A 151 -6.63 -13.41 -14.36
N ARG A 152 -6.82 -12.24 -13.75
CA ARG A 152 -6.68 -10.96 -14.45
C ARG A 152 -5.26 -10.73 -14.93
N LYS A 153 -5.16 -10.10 -16.10
CA LYS A 153 -3.92 -9.60 -16.66
C LYS A 153 -3.81 -8.11 -16.36
N ALA A 154 -2.60 -7.65 -16.04
CA ALA A 154 -2.39 -6.25 -15.69
C ALA A 154 -1.10 -5.71 -16.29
N ALA A 155 -1.08 -4.39 -16.53
CA ALA A 155 0.09 -3.66 -16.98
C ALA A 155 0.17 -2.31 -16.27
N TYR A 156 1.39 -1.92 -15.94
CA TYR A 156 1.69 -0.66 -15.27
C TYR A 156 2.68 0.16 -16.09
N THR A 157 2.47 1.46 -16.12
CA THR A 157 3.42 2.43 -16.69
C THR A 157 3.40 3.74 -15.92
N SER A 158 4.49 4.50 -15.99
CA SER A 158 4.55 5.85 -15.41
C SER A 158 5.45 6.76 -16.22
N GLN A 159 5.09 8.04 -16.26
CA GLN A 159 5.92 9.11 -16.80
C GLN A 159 6.52 9.91 -15.65
N ARG A 160 7.85 10.11 -15.70
CA ARG A 160 8.62 10.83 -14.67
C ARG A 160 9.57 11.81 -15.34
N ASN A 161 9.91 12.90 -14.66
CA ASN A 161 10.91 13.86 -15.15
C ASN A 161 12.31 13.26 -15.06
N SER A 162 12.63 12.59 -13.97
CA SER A 162 13.81 11.75 -13.86
C SER A 162 13.43 10.34 -13.33
N ARG A 163 14.33 9.39 -13.48
CA ARG A 163 14.04 7.98 -13.19
C ARG A 163 13.48 7.73 -11.79
N THR A 164 13.92 8.47 -10.80
CA THR A 164 13.58 8.25 -9.39
C THR A 164 12.69 9.32 -8.79
N ASP A 165 12.21 10.25 -9.60
CA ASP A 165 11.21 11.24 -9.17
C ASP A 165 9.86 10.60 -8.89
N PHE A 166 8.99 11.35 -8.21
CA PHE A 166 7.57 11.03 -8.21
C PHE A 166 7.03 11.00 -9.64
N PRO A 167 6.10 10.10 -9.96
CA PRO A 167 5.49 10.13 -11.28
C PRO A 167 4.73 11.45 -11.50
N VAL A 168 4.87 12.01 -12.68
CA VAL A 168 3.99 13.08 -13.17
C VAL A 168 2.62 12.50 -13.46
N ILE A 169 2.62 11.26 -13.96
CA ILE A 169 1.42 10.45 -14.14
C ILE A 169 1.82 8.98 -14.01
N ALA A 170 1.03 8.22 -13.28
CA ALA A 170 1.11 6.77 -13.21
C ALA A 170 -0.20 6.17 -13.71
N CYS A 171 -0.11 5.08 -14.45
CA CYS A 171 -1.28 4.38 -14.96
C CYS A 171 -1.11 2.89 -14.78
N CYS A 172 -2.15 2.26 -14.26
CA CYS A 172 -2.28 0.82 -14.23
C CYS A 172 -3.60 0.39 -14.82
N VAL A 173 -3.55 -0.65 -15.64
CA VAL A 173 -4.73 -1.23 -16.29
C VAL A 173 -4.76 -2.71 -15.99
N SER A 174 -5.92 -3.25 -15.64
CA SER A 174 -6.13 -4.68 -15.59
C SER A 174 -7.37 -5.10 -16.36
N ASN A 175 -7.35 -6.34 -16.86
CA ASN A 175 -8.45 -6.95 -17.58
C ASN A 175 -8.87 -8.26 -16.91
N LEU A 176 -10.17 -8.41 -16.68
CA LEU A 176 -10.79 -9.62 -16.18
C LEU A 176 -11.95 -10.00 -17.12
N GLY A 177 -11.70 -10.92 -18.04
CA GLY A 177 -12.64 -11.26 -19.11
C GLY A 177 -12.99 -10.06 -19.97
N ASN A 178 -14.23 -9.59 -19.91
CA ASN A 178 -14.69 -8.42 -20.67
C ASN A 178 -14.68 -7.11 -19.87
N LYS A 179 -14.18 -7.13 -18.61
CA LYS A 179 -14.12 -5.95 -17.76
C LYS A 179 -12.71 -5.38 -17.70
N TRP A 180 -12.63 -4.06 -17.86
CA TRP A 180 -11.39 -3.32 -17.73
C TRP A 180 -11.43 -2.45 -16.49
N PHE A 181 -10.35 -2.48 -15.73
CA PHE A 181 -10.13 -1.62 -14.57
C PHE A 181 -8.94 -0.73 -14.90
N VAL A 182 -9.13 0.57 -14.75
CA VAL A 182 -8.11 1.59 -15.05
C VAL A 182 -7.96 2.49 -13.85
N SER A 183 -6.72 2.63 -13.40
CA SER A 183 -6.36 3.57 -12.35
C SER A 183 -5.29 4.51 -12.87
N VAL A 184 -5.48 5.81 -12.63
CA VAL A 184 -4.54 6.88 -13.00
C VAL A 184 -4.26 7.70 -11.76
N GLY A 185 -2.97 7.96 -11.49
CA GLY A 185 -2.51 8.71 -10.32
C GLY A 185 -1.36 9.66 -10.64
#